data_01bcd759e642870e40a8cfb464971bb8
#
_entry.id   01bcd759e642870e40a8cfb464971bb8
#
_cell.length_a   1.000
_cell.length_b   1.000
_cell.length_c   1.000
_cell.angle_alpha   90.00
_cell.angle_beta   90.00
_cell.angle_gamma   90.00
#
_symmetry.space_group_name_H-M   'P 1'
#
loop_
_entity.id
_entity.type
_entity.pdbx_description
1 polymer ?
#
loop_
_entity_poly.entity_id
_entity_poly.type
_entity_poly.pdbx_seq_one_letter_code
_entity_poly.pdbx_strand_id
1 'polypeptide(L)'
;HIMLSLRAHGWTRNLPKENHVCGTKSDDPFEESFRFVLPGYNLRPLELSGAIGIEQVKRLPALIEGRRANAAALQAAMANHPMLMLQRETGQSSWFGFSLLIRPGVQRSRKELVNDLRAAGFECRPVVAGNFAKNPVVQYFDHEIHGELRNASYVDTHGLFVGNHAHPVSEAIDALSRIWR
;
A
#
# COMPACT_ATOMS: atom_id res chain seq x y z
N HIS A 1 -20.91 13.85 12.85
CA HIS A 1 -21.69 13.22 13.95
C HIS A 1 -21.99 11.76 13.62
N ILE A 2 -22.54 11.45 12.42
CA ILE A 2 -22.88 10.08 12.00
C ILE A 2 -21.68 9.16 12.12
N MET A 3 -20.52 9.52 11.55
CA MET A 3 -19.31 8.70 11.61
C MET A 3 -18.78 8.52 13.04
N LEU A 4 -18.90 9.55 13.90
CA LEU A 4 -18.53 9.44 15.31
C LEU A 4 -19.39 8.42 16.07
N SER A 5 -20.68 8.35 15.76
CA SER A 5 -21.60 7.38 16.32
C SER A 5 -21.36 5.99 15.74
N LEU A 6 -21.30 5.86 14.39
CA LEU A 6 -21.16 4.57 13.72
C LEU A 6 -19.88 3.81 14.11
N ARG A 7 -18.72 4.49 14.24
CA ARG A 7 -17.46 3.85 14.63
C ARG A 7 -17.47 3.25 16.05
N ALA A 8 -18.44 3.65 16.86
CA ALA A 8 -18.59 3.26 18.26
C ALA A 8 -19.98 2.68 18.51
N HIS A 9 -20.35 1.65 17.80
CA HIS A 9 -21.59 0.88 17.94
C HIS A 9 -22.88 1.67 17.69
N GLY A 10 -22.84 2.87 17.14
CA GLY A 10 -24.00 3.75 17.04
C GLY A 10 -24.30 4.57 18.31
N TRP A 11 -23.30 4.72 19.18
CA TRP A 11 -23.41 5.35 20.50
C TRP A 11 -23.46 6.88 20.44
N THR A 12 -24.24 7.50 21.32
CA THR A 12 -24.34 8.95 21.45
C THR A 12 -23.24 9.57 22.32
N ARG A 13 -22.48 8.78 23.08
CA ARG A 13 -21.51 9.24 24.09
C ARG A 13 -20.59 10.35 23.59
N ASN A 14 -20.02 10.21 22.40
CA ASN A 14 -19.04 11.15 21.84
C ASN A 14 -19.69 12.26 20.98
N LEU A 15 -21.00 12.31 20.89
CA LEU A 15 -21.70 13.36 20.17
C LEU A 15 -21.86 14.62 21.07
N PRO A 16 -21.86 15.82 20.48
CA PRO A 16 -22.20 17.04 21.20
C PRO A 16 -23.66 16.98 21.68
N LYS A 17 -24.02 17.87 22.60
CA LYS A 17 -25.37 17.96 23.16
C LYS A 17 -26.42 18.09 22.06
N GLU A 18 -26.23 19.04 21.14
CA GLU A 18 -27.01 19.18 19.92
C GLU A 18 -26.29 18.52 18.76
N ASN A 19 -26.94 17.60 18.06
CA ASN A 19 -26.33 16.85 16.98
C ASN A 19 -27.34 16.38 15.93
N HIS A 20 -26.85 16.05 14.72
CA HIS A 20 -27.67 15.63 13.59
C HIS A 20 -28.12 14.16 13.63
N VAL A 21 -27.69 13.40 14.63
CA VAL A 21 -27.96 11.96 14.71
C VAL A 21 -29.21 11.67 15.55
N CYS A 22 -29.32 12.33 16.69
CA CYS A 22 -30.44 12.12 17.61
C CYS A 22 -31.10 13.43 18.09
N GLY A 23 -30.79 14.57 17.47
CA GLY A 23 -31.23 15.88 17.93
C GLY A 23 -30.52 16.30 19.20
N THR A 24 -31.22 16.46 20.28
CA THR A 24 -30.69 16.81 21.61
C THR A 24 -30.48 15.56 22.47
N LYS A 25 -29.33 15.50 23.11
CA LYS A 25 -29.01 14.45 24.11
C LYS A 25 -29.80 14.70 25.39
N SER A 26 -30.15 13.63 26.13
CA SER A 26 -30.74 13.73 27.44
C SER A 26 -29.84 14.48 28.44
N ASP A 27 -30.42 15.18 29.36
CA ASP A 27 -29.72 15.78 30.51
C ASP A 27 -29.43 14.76 31.62
N ASP A 28 -30.07 13.60 31.57
CA ASP A 28 -29.80 12.50 32.50
C ASP A 28 -28.56 11.71 32.02
N PRO A 29 -27.45 11.74 32.78
CA PRO A 29 -26.25 11.00 32.45
C PRO A 29 -26.46 9.48 32.46
N PHE A 30 -27.40 8.96 33.23
CA PHE A 30 -27.69 7.54 33.27
C PHE A 30 -28.33 7.07 31.97
N GLU A 31 -29.33 7.76 31.47
CA GLU A 31 -30.03 7.47 30.21
C GLU A 31 -29.07 7.60 29.01
N GLU A 32 -28.15 8.60 28.99
CA GLU A 32 -27.20 8.81 27.94
C GLU A 32 -26.01 7.83 27.98
N SER A 33 -25.74 7.17 29.08
CA SER A 33 -24.54 6.36 29.28
C SER A 33 -24.41 5.21 28.27
N PHE A 34 -25.53 4.60 27.87
CA PHE A 34 -25.61 3.47 26.93
C PHE A 34 -26.68 3.67 25.87
N ARG A 35 -26.90 4.89 25.42
CA ARG A 35 -27.85 5.20 24.36
C ARG A 35 -27.25 4.95 22.98
N PHE A 36 -27.77 3.95 22.26
CA PHE A 36 -27.43 3.60 20.90
C PHE A 36 -28.57 4.01 19.97
N VAL A 37 -28.21 4.72 18.88
CA VAL A 37 -29.20 5.34 17.98
C VAL A 37 -29.02 4.96 16.51
N LEU A 38 -27.92 4.27 16.20
CA LEU A 38 -27.63 3.75 14.85
C LEU A 38 -27.06 2.32 14.95
N PRO A 39 -27.27 1.46 13.94
CA PRO A 39 -26.53 0.22 13.82
C PRO A 39 -25.07 0.54 13.48
N GLY A 40 -24.18 0.38 14.44
CA GLY A 40 -22.79 0.82 14.32
C GLY A 40 -21.79 -0.34 14.35
N TYR A 41 -20.52 0.01 14.17
CA TYR A 41 -19.37 -0.90 14.11
C TYR A 41 -18.47 -0.70 15.33
N ASN A 42 -17.61 -1.67 15.61
CA ASN A 42 -16.51 -1.53 16.57
C ASN A 42 -15.22 -1.15 15.84
N LEU A 43 -15.08 0.13 15.49
CA LEU A 43 -13.96 0.65 14.69
C LEU A 43 -13.18 1.77 15.41
N ARG A 44 -13.24 1.82 16.74
CA ARG A 44 -12.45 2.80 17.50
C ARG A 44 -10.97 2.42 17.45
N PRO A 45 -10.09 3.36 17.02
CA PRO A 45 -8.66 3.13 17.08
C PRO A 45 -8.19 2.95 18.52
N LEU A 46 -7.16 2.13 18.72
CA LEU A 46 -6.50 1.99 20.01
C LEU A 46 -5.72 3.28 20.34
N GLU A 47 -5.82 3.77 21.56
CA GLU A 47 -5.09 4.96 22.01
C GLU A 47 -3.58 4.75 21.94
N LEU A 48 -3.09 3.52 22.21
CA LEU A 48 -1.69 3.15 22.05
C LEU A 48 -1.21 3.34 20.61
N SER A 49 -2.01 2.96 19.60
CA SER A 49 -1.68 3.18 18.20
C SER A 49 -1.61 4.68 17.87
N GLY A 50 -2.49 5.49 18.48
CA GLY A 50 -2.46 6.94 18.36
C GLY A 50 -1.19 7.56 18.97
N ALA A 51 -0.81 7.12 20.15
CA ALA A 51 0.41 7.60 20.83
C ALA A 51 1.68 7.28 20.01
N ILE A 52 1.80 6.05 19.51
CA ILE A 52 2.91 5.67 18.62
C ILE A 52 2.85 6.47 17.32
N GLY A 53 1.67 6.66 16.75
CA GLY A 53 1.46 7.40 15.50
C GLY A 53 1.93 8.86 15.59
N ILE A 54 1.70 9.53 16.71
CA ILE A 54 2.16 10.91 16.96
C ILE A 54 3.69 11.01 16.81
N GLU A 55 4.43 10.05 17.36
CA GLU A 55 5.89 10.05 17.25
C GLU A 55 6.37 9.64 15.84
N GLN A 56 5.65 8.73 15.18
CA GLN A 56 6.01 8.31 13.82
C GLN A 56 5.76 9.40 12.77
N VAL A 57 4.70 10.20 12.92
CA VAL A 57 4.43 11.34 12.00
C VAL A 57 5.55 12.37 12.03
N LYS A 58 6.18 12.61 13.17
CA LYS A 58 7.35 13.51 13.26
C LYS A 58 8.53 13.05 12.40
N ARG A 59 8.67 11.74 12.18
CA ARG A 59 9.74 11.11 11.41
C ARG A 59 9.40 10.99 9.91
N LEU A 60 8.15 11.16 9.55
CA LEU A 60 7.63 10.92 8.20
C LEU A 60 8.37 11.70 7.10
N PRO A 61 8.69 12.99 7.26
CA PRO A 61 9.45 13.74 6.23
C PRO A 61 10.80 13.09 5.90
N ALA A 62 11.58 12.74 6.92
CA ALA A 62 12.89 12.10 6.72
C ALA A 62 12.76 10.70 6.10
N LEU A 63 11.71 9.94 6.45
CA LEU A 63 11.43 8.63 5.84
C LEU A 63 11.10 8.76 4.34
N ILE A 64 10.34 9.77 3.96
CA ILE A 64 10.00 10.05 2.56
C ILE A 64 11.25 10.48 1.78
N GLU A 65 12.04 11.41 2.34
CA GLU A 65 13.27 11.90 1.72
C GLU A 65 14.27 10.78 1.44
N GLY A 66 14.55 9.93 2.43
CA GLY A 66 15.46 8.80 2.26
C GLY A 66 14.98 7.80 1.20
N ARG A 67 13.69 7.47 1.18
CA ARG A 67 13.12 6.59 0.15
C ARG A 67 13.21 7.20 -1.25
N ARG A 68 12.99 8.49 -1.39
CA ARG A 68 13.09 9.21 -2.67
C ARG A 68 14.53 9.29 -3.15
N ALA A 69 15.48 9.51 -2.26
CA ALA A 69 16.90 9.48 -2.60
C ALA A 69 17.32 8.12 -3.17
N ASN A 70 16.93 7.02 -2.52
CA ASN A 70 17.16 5.66 -3.02
C ASN A 70 16.47 5.43 -4.38
N ALA A 71 15.24 5.92 -4.56
CA ALA A 71 14.51 5.78 -5.82
C ALA A 71 15.20 6.51 -6.96
N ALA A 72 15.68 7.73 -6.74
CA ALA A 72 16.44 8.50 -7.74
C ALA A 72 17.73 7.77 -8.12
N ALA A 73 18.47 7.23 -7.14
CA ALA A 73 19.68 6.46 -7.40
C ALA A 73 19.39 5.18 -8.20
N LEU A 74 18.34 4.43 -7.85
CA LEU A 74 17.96 3.22 -8.59
C LEU A 74 17.49 3.54 -10.01
N GLN A 75 16.67 4.58 -10.18
CA GLN A 75 16.23 5.01 -11.51
C GLN A 75 17.41 5.37 -12.42
N ALA A 76 18.42 6.09 -11.88
CA ALA A 76 19.62 6.41 -12.60
C ALA A 76 20.42 5.16 -12.98
N ALA A 77 20.63 4.23 -12.04
CA ALA A 77 21.35 2.98 -12.27
C ALA A 77 20.67 2.06 -13.29
N MET A 78 19.33 2.07 -13.34
CA MET A 78 18.52 1.21 -14.20
C MET A 78 18.05 1.87 -15.50
N ALA A 79 18.39 3.15 -15.76
CA ALA A 79 17.87 3.93 -16.89
C ALA A 79 18.01 3.21 -18.24
N ASN A 80 19.16 2.57 -18.48
CA ASN A 80 19.49 1.86 -19.71
C ASN A 80 19.65 0.34 -19.49
N HIS A 81 18.94 -0.22 -18.50
CA HIS A 81 19.04 -1.64 -18.23
C HIS A 81 18.46 -2.45 -19.40
N PRO A 82 19.23 -3.42 -19.98
CA PRO A 82 18.82 -4.09 -21.23
C PRO A 82 17.59 -4.99 -21.07
N MET A 83 17.43 -5.66 -19.93
CA MET A 83 16.41 -6.69 -19.74
C MET A 83 15.30 -6.29 -18.78
N LEU A 84 15.52 -5.31 -17.93
CA LEU A 84 14.54 -4.91 -16.90
C LEU A 84 14.11 -3.45 -17.09
N MET A 85 12.91 -3.14 -16.62
CA MET A 85 12.42 -1.77 -16.53
C MET A 85 11.74 -1.55 -15.16
N LEU A 86 11.79 -0.30 -14.70
CA LEU A 86 11.12 0.16 -13.49
C LEU A 86 9.79 0.82 -13.82
N GLN A 87 8.91 0.93 -12.81
CA GLN A 87 7.72 1.76 -12.92
C GLN A 87 8.12 3.23 -13.16
N ARG A 88 7.28 3.92 -13.92
CA ARG A 88 7.37 5.37 -14.10
C ARG A 88 6.56 6.08 -13.02
N GLU A 89 7.16 7.05 -12.36
CA GLU A 89 6.45 7.93 -11.45
C GLU A 89 5.55 8.90 -12.24
N THR A 90 4.27 9.00 -11.87
CA THR A 90 3.30 9.90 -12.49
C THR A 90 2.81 11.01 -11.55
N GLY A 91 3.26 11.02 -10.32
CA GLY A 91 2.96 12.02 -9.30
C GLY A 91 4.14 12.22 -8.37
N GLN A 92 3.89 12.29 -7.08
CA GLN A 92 4.92 12.39 -6.05
C GLN A 92 4.84 11.20 -5.10
N SER A 93 5.46 10.10 -5.47
CA SER A 93 5.52 8.88 -4.67
C SER A 93 6.49 9.01 -3.50
N SER A 94 6.22 8.34 -2.38
CA SER A 94 7.21 8.07 -1.34
C SER A 94 8.05 6.83 -1.62
N TRP A 95 7.81 6.13 -2.72
CA TRP A 95 8.54 4.94 -3.16
C TRP A 95 8.64 3.87 -2.07
N PHE A 96 7.51 3.31 -1.72
CA PHE A 96 7.41 2.20 -0.77
C PHE A 96 8.27 1.00 -1.19
N GLY A 97 8.41 0.81 -2.49
CA GLY A 97 9.28 -0.18 -3.11
C GLY A 97 9.31 -0.01 -4.62
N PHE A 98 9.95 -0.95 -5.28
CA PHE A 98 10.21 -0.91 -6.71
C PHE A 98 9.55 -2.07 -7.43
N SER A 99 8.72 -1.76 -8.43
CA SER A 99 8.22 -2.76 -9.36
C SER A 99 9.22 -2.93 -10.49
N LEU A 100 9.76 -4.13 -10.62
CA LEU A 100 10.64 -4.54 -11.70
C LEU A 100 9.84 -5.35 -12.69
N LEU A 101 9.96 -5.02 -13.97
CA LEU A 101 9.32 -5.77 -15.06
C LEU A 101 10.40 -6.24 -16.04
N ILE A 102 10.30 -7.48 -16.47
CA ILE A 102 11.09 -8.01 -17.59
C ILE A 102 10.64 -7.29 -18.85
N ARG A 103 11.58 -6.80 -19.65
CA ARG A 103 11.25 -6.10 -20.91
C ARG A 103 10.64 -7.04 -21.95
N PRO A 104 9.74 -6.54 -22.81
CA PRO A 104 9.24 -7.32 -23.94
C PRO A 104 10.40 -7.85 -24.81
N GLY A 105 10.29 -9.10 -25.25
CA GLY A 105 11.30 -9.77 -26.08
C GLY A 105 12.44 -10.44 -25.32
N VAL A 106 12.59 -10.24 -24.04
CA VAL A 106 13.57 -10.96 -23.22
C VAL A 106 13.13 -12.42 -23.05
N GLN A 107 14.01 -13.36 -23.42
CA GLN A 107 13.76 -14.81 -23.39
C GLN A 107 14.09 -15.43 -22.03
N ARG A 108 13.78 -14.73 -20.94
CA ARG A 108 13.98 -15.21 -19.57
C ARG A 108 12.70 -15.03 -18.77
N SER A 109 12.44 -15.97 -17.88
CA SER A 109 11.20 -16.02 -17.09
C SER A 109 11.30 -15.20 -15.81
N ARG A 110 10.14 -14.76 -15.28
CA ARG A 110 10.06 -14.16 -13.94
C ARG A 110 10.60 -15.11 -12.85
N LYS A 111 10.42 -16.44 -13.01
CA LYS A 111 10.92 -17.43 -12.04
C LYS A 111 12.45 -17.39 -11.95
N GLU A 112 13.14 -17.28 -13.10
CA GLU A 112 14.60 -17.14 -13.11
C GLU A 112 15.03 -15.83 -12.44
N LEU A 113 14.36 -14.71 -12.76
CA LEU A 113 14.65 -13.42 -12.12
C LEU A 113 14.48 -13.47 -10.60
N VAL A 114 13.41 -14.08 -10.11
CA VAL A 114 13.16 -14.27 -8.67
C VAL A 114 14.28 -15.12 -8.03
N ASN A 115 14.70 -16.19 -8.68
CA ASN A 115 15.77 -17.04 -8.16
C ASN A 115 17.11 -16.30 -8.09
N ASP A 116 17.47 -15.55 -9.15
CA ASP A 116 18.72 -14.80 -9.20
C ASP A 116 18.73 -13.66 -8.16
N LEU A 117 17.60 -12.95 -8.00
CA LEU A 117 17.45 -11.92 -6.97
C LEU A 117 17.54 -12.49 -5.56
N ARG A 118 16.90 -13.62 -5.30
CA ARG A 118 16.98 -14.29 -4.00
C ARG A 118 18.38 -14.79 -3.68
N ALA A 119 19.10 -15.33 -4.68
CA ALA A 119 20.49 -15.72 -4.53
C ALA A 119 21.39 -14.52 -4.21
N ALA A 120 21.04 -13.32 -4.70
CA ALA A 120 21.71 -12.06 -4.38
C ALA A 120 21.22 -11.41 -3.07
N GLY A 121 20.37 -12.08 -2.29
CA GLY A 121 19.89 -11.61 -0.98
C GLY A 121 18.64 -10.70 -1.01
N PHE A 122 17.97 -10.58 -2.15
CA PHE A 122 16.73 -9.77 -2.23
C PHE A 122 15.49 -10.58 -1.84
N GLU A 123 14.66 -10.00 -1.00
CA GLU A 123 13.28 -10.45 -0.83
C GLU A 123 12.42 -9.95 -1.99
N CYS A 124 11.77 -10.86 -2.70
CA CYS A 124 10.91 -10.57 -3.83
C CYS A 124 9.49 -10.99 -3.58
N ARG A 125 8.54 -10.18 -4.05
CA ARG A 125 7.09 -10.45 -3.99
C ARG A 125 6.45 -10.23 -5.37
N PRO A 126 5.31 -10.86 -5.65
CA PRO A 126 4.48 -10.45 -6.78
C PRO A 126 4.11 -8.96 -6.67
N VAL A 127 3.79 -8.34 -7.79
CA VAL A 127 3.23 -6.97 -7.77
C VAL A 127 1.80 -7.06 -7.22
N VAL A 128 1.68 -6.99 -5.90
CA VAL A 128 0.46 -7.16 -5.12
C VAL A 128 -0.33 -8.41 -5.57
N ALA A 129 -1.56 -8.25 -6.04
CA ALA A 129 -2.42 -9.33 -6.54
C ALA A 129 -2.23 -9.61 -8.05
N GLY A 130 -1.29 -8.92 -8.71
CA GLY A 130 -1.11 -9.02 -10.14
C GLY A 130 -2.36 -8.60 -10.93
N ASN A 131 -2.79 -9.43 -11.88
CA ASN A 131 -4.09 -9.24 -12.54
C ASN A 131 -5.21 -9.81 -11.68
N PHE A 132 -5.86 -8.96 -10.90
CA PHE A 132 -6.90 -9.36 -9.94
C PHE A 132 -8.06 -10.12 -10.61
N ALA A 133 -8.39 -9.82 -11.88
CA ALA A 133 -9.42 -10.53 -12.60
C ALA A 133 -9.13 -12.04 -12.81
N LYS A 134 -7.87 -12.47 -12.63
CA LYS A 134 -7.48 -13.89 -12.66
C LYS A 134 -7.48 -14.54 -11.26
N ASN A 135 -7.72 -13.76 -10.20
CA ASN A 135 -7.71 -14.30 -8.87
C ASN A 135 -8.99 -15.11 -8.60
N PRO A 136 -8.92 -16.34 -8.07
CA PRO A 136 -10.10 -17.17 -7.82
C PRO A 136 -11.17 -16.51 -6.95
N VAL A 137 -10.80 -15.56 -6.09
CA VAL A 137 -11.75 -14.85 -5.23
C VAL A 137 -12.76 -14.01 -6.01
N VAL A 138 -12.44 -13.64 -7.26
CA VAL A 138 -13.31 -12.81 -8.11
C VAL A 138 -14.68 -13.48 -8.35
N GLN A 139 -14.73 -14.83 -8.36
CA GLN A 139 -15.97 -15.58 -8.51
C GLN A 139 -17.05 -15.29 -7.46
N TYR A 140 -16.66 -14.73 -6.30
CA TYR A 140 -17.58 -14.39 -5.19
C TYR A 140 -18.12 -12.97 -5.27
N PHE A 141 -17.68 -12.17 -6.26
CA PHE A 141 -18.10 -10.80 -6.43
C PHE A 141 -18.95 -10.65 -7.68
N ASP A 142 -20.02 -9.85 -7.57
CA ASP A 142 -20.66 -9.30 -8.75
C ASP A 142 -19.71 -8.24 -9.36
N HIS A 143 -19.25 -8.48 -10.59
CA HIS A 143 -18.22 -7.66 -11.21
C HIS A 143 -18.33 -7.67 -12.74
N GLU A 144 -17.77 -6.65 -13.35
CA GLU A 144 -17.62 -6.53 -14.80
C GLU A 144 -16.14 -6.32 -15.15
N ILE A 145 -15.68 -7.00 -16.20
CA ILE A 145 -14.32 -6.83 -16.73
C ILE A 145 -14.40 -5.94 -17.97
N HIS A 146 -13.79 -4.76 -17.88
CA HIS A 146 -13.73 -3.82 -18.99
C HIS A 146 -12.41 -3.95 -19.77
N GLY A 147 -12.52 -4.31 -21.05
CA GLY A 147 -11.38 -4.44 -21.96
C GLY A 147 -10.53 -5.71 -21.76
N GLU A 148 -9.40 -5.78 -22.48
CA GLU A 148 -8.58 -7.00 -22.55
C GLU A 148 -7.56 -7.16 -21.42
N LEU A 149 -7.38 -6.19 -20.54
CA LEU A 149 -6.44 -6.19 -19.40
C LEU A 149 -5.00 -6.58 -19.79
N ARG A 150 -4.53 -6.20 -20.98
CA ARG A 150 -3.18 -6.56 -21.50
C ARG A 150 -2.07 -6.16 -20.56
N ASN A 151 -2.08 -4.92 -20.09
CA ASN A 151 -1.05 -4.40 -19.19
C ASN A 151 -1.09 -5.08 -17.81
N ALA A 152 -2.29 -5.29 -17.25
CA ALA A 152 -2.44 -6.01 -15.99
C ALA A 152 -1.92 -7.45 -16.10
N SER A 153 -2.23 -8.14 -17.21
CA SER A 153 -1.73 -9.48 -17.49
C SER A 153 -0.21 -9.51 -17.67
N TYR A 154 0.36 -8.50 -18.32
CA TYR A 154 1.82 -8.38 -18.48
C TYR A 154 2.53 -8.20 -17.14
N VAL A 155 2.06 -7.28 -16.32
CA VAL A 155 2.59 -7.05 -14.97
C VAL A 155 2.48 -8.32 -14.12
N ASP A 156 1.35 -9.01 -14.20
CA ASP A 156 1.10 -10.26 -13.48
C ASP A 156 2.10 -11.37 -13.84
N THR A 157 2.47 -11.50 -15.11
CA THR A 157 3.36 -12.57 -15.59
C THR A 157 4.85 -12.21 -15.57
N HIS A 158 5.20 -10.94 -15.75
CA HIS A 158 6.58 -10.48 -15.94
C HIS A 158 7.07 -9.53 -14.83
N GLY A 159 6.18 -9.15 -13.91
CA GLY A 159 6.48 -8.21 -12.85
C GLY A 159 6.77 -8.86 -11.50
N LEU A 160 7.63 -8.23 -10.73
CA LEU A 160 7.86 -8.50 -9.32
C LEU A 160 8.11 -7.21 -8.56
N PHE A 161 8.12 -7.28 -7.25
CA PHE A 161 8.27 -6.14 -6.36
C PHE A 161 9.40 -6.42 -5.36
N VAL A 162 10.27 -5.40 -5.15
CA VAL A 162 11.27 -5.39 -4.08
C VAL A 162 11.05 -4.18 -3.18
N GLY A 163 11.35 -4.31 -1.89
CA GLY A 163 11.16 -3.26 -0.91
C GLY A 163 12.14 -2.09 -1.07
N ASN A 164 11.79 -0.95 -0.48
CA ASN A 164 12.67 0.20 -0.34
C ASN A 164 12.69 0.66 1.13
N HIS A 165 13.85 1.03 1.63
CA HIS A 165 14.04 1.57 2.96
C HIS A 165 14.22 3.09 2.97
N ALA A 166 14.14 3.70 4.15
CA ALA A 166 14.41 5.12 4.31
C ALA A 166 15.90 5.43 4.54
N HIS A 167 16.71 4.43 4.88
CA HIS A 167 18.16 4.56 4.95
C HIS A 167 18.82 4.27 3.59
N PRO A 168 20.03 4.77 3.36
CA PRO A 168 20.76 4.51 2.11
C PRO A 168 20.95 3.00 1.85
N VAL A 169 20.70 2.56 0.62
CA VAL A 169 20.81 1.16 0.17
C VAL A 169 21.67 1.06 -1.10
N SER A 170 22.74 1.84 -1.19
CA SER A 170 23.61 1.94 -2.37
C SER A 170 24.13 0.59 -2.85
N GLU A 171 24.61 -0.27 -1.95
CA GLU A 171 25.13 -1.61 -2.31
C GLU A 171 24.02 -2.48 -2.91
N ALA A 172 22.81 -2.44 -2.36
CA ALA A 172 21.69 -3.16 -2.92
C ALA A 172 21.28 -2.61 -4.31
N ILE A 173 21.33 -1.28 -4.50
CA ILE A 173 21.06 -0.66 -5.80
C ILE A 173 22.08 -1.11 -6.84
N ASP A 174 23.36 -1.12 -6.49
CA ASP A 174 24.42 -1.60 -7.35
C ASP A 174 24.27 -3.07 -7.71
N ALA A 175 23.99 -3.91 -6.74
CA ALA A 175 23.73 -5.33 -6.95
C ALA A 175 22.53 -5.56 -7.87
N LEU A 176 21.40 -4.86 -7.61
CA LEU A 176 20.19 -4.95 -8.42
C LEU A 176 20.42 -4.52 -9.87
N SER A 177 21.18 -3.44 -10.06
CA SER A 177 21.48 -2.91 -11.41
C SER A 177 22.34 -3.83 -12.26
N ARG A 178 23.05 -4.80 -11.66
CA ARG A 178 23.90 -5.79 -12.35
C ARG A 178 23.18 -7.08 -12.69
N ILE A 179 22.02 -7.33 -12.06
CA ILE A 179 21.25 -8.55 -12.33
C ILE A 179 20.76 -8.52 -13.79
N TRP A 180 21.11 -9.55 -14.55
CA TRP A 180 20.74 -9.66 -15.96
C TRP A 180 21.27 -8.54 -16.88
N ARG A 181 22.42 -7.96 -16.55
CA ARG A 181 23.05 -6.93 -17.38
C ARG A 181 23.96 -7.53 -18.45
#